data_1b9e3916b3689b76bc10f7575d6e6c47
#
_entry.id   1b9e3916b3689b76bc10f7575d6e6c47
#
_cell.length_a   1.000
_cell.length_b   1.000
_cell.length_c   1.000
_cell.angle_alpha   90.00
_cell.angle_beta   90.00
_cell.angle_gamma   90.00
#
_symmetry.space_group_name_H-M   'P 1'
#
loop_
_entity.id
_entity.type
_entity.pdbx_description
1 polymer ?
#
loop_
_entity_poly.entity_id
_entity_poly.type
_entity_poly.pdbx_seq_one_letter_code
_entity_poly.pdbx_strand_id
1 'polypeptide(L)'
;MLGAAGMFATMYSTQAILPELSRDFGISPSRAGLSISVVVLAVAIGGFAWGPISDRIGRPRAIRMASLLLVPPTIGVALAPGFETLLVCRLLQGLCMPGLLAVGAPYIVEAFVPRIGARAMGYYVSALVAGGLVGRLGVALASAVVGWRIAIGALALLPLAAAIAMWSGLPETPPPSRGGGIARHLMNRRLLGVAIGGGAMFFAYVGTFTYVIYRLEEPPFSYSVAVASLVFLLWVFGFLGPLAGRLADRIGWRRLAAGTVGLATAGLLLTLPDLLPTLIIGLACIAAAMFTGYTATQLGVSDVARVDRGAASALYFSIYYGAGALGAYVPGLAWQAWGWSGVVVTGLGSLAAAAVGIACARPPAGETSCQVHTKSVPRPTIAE
;
A
#
# COMPACT_ATOMS: atom_id res chain seq x y z
N MET A 1 -13.46 10.82 -0.65
CA MET A 1 -12.07 11.29 -0.66
C MET A 1 -11.49 11.40 0.75
N LEU A 2 -12.13 12.14 1.68
CA LEU A 2 -11.66 12.29 3.07
C LEU A 2 -11.43 10.95 3.79
N GLY A 3 -12.34 9.96 3.62
CA GLY A 3 -12.17 8.63 4.21
C GLY A 3 -10.93 7.89 3.71
N ALA A 4 -10.64 7.99 2.41
CA ALA A 4 -9.44 7.40 1.82
C ALA A 4 -8.16 8.07 2.34
N ALA A 5 -8.14 9.40 2.39
CA ALA A 5 -7.03 10.17 2.94
C ALA A 5 -6.81 9.85 4.43
N GLY A 6 -7.87 9.89 5.24
CA GLY A 6 -7.80 9.60 6.68
C GLY A 6 -7.32 8.18 6.98
N MET A 7 -7.78 7.20 6.20
CA MET A 7 -7.35 5.81 6.33
C MET A 7 -5.83 5.67 6.07
N PHE A 8 -5.32 6.19 4.95
CA PHE A 8 -3.89 6.09 4.64
C PHE A 8 -3.02 6.93 5.57
N ALA A 9 -3.52 8.10 6.03
CA ALA A 9 -2.85 8.88 7.06
C ALA A 9 -2.70 8.09 8.34
N THR A 10 -3.76 7.43 8.80
CA THR A 10 -3.74 6.61 10.00
C THR A 10 -2.88 5.36 9.84
N MET A 11 -2.93 4.69 8.68
CA MET A 11 -2.20 3.44 8.41
C MET A 11 -0.69 3.57 8.66
N TYR A 12 -0.10 4.66 8.19
CA TYR A 12 1.34 4.87 8.24
C TYR A 12 1.78 5.94 9.25
N SER A 13 0.88 6.38 10.13
CA SER A 13 1.14 7.47 11.09
C SER A 13 2.34 7.23 12.00
N THR A 14 2.59 5.99 12.41
CA THR A 14 3.73 5.65 13.28
C THR A 14 5.05 5.52 12.53
N GLN A 15 5.05 5.38 11.19
CA GLN A 15 6.26 5.07 10.41
C GLN A 15 7.34 6.15 10.52
N ALA A 16 6.94 7.41 10.53
CA ALA A 16 7.88 8.52 10.60
C ALA A 16 8.41 8.81 12.01
N ILE A 17 7.73 8.32 13.06
CA ILE A 17 8.04 8.57 14.47
C ILE A 17 8.52 7.30 15.20
N LEU A 18 8.93 6.27 14.48
CA LEU A 18 9.39 5.02 15.09
C LEU A 18 10.54 5.21 16.09
N PRO A 19 11.55 6.07 15.82
CA PRO A 19 12.58 6.35 16.82
C PRO A 19 12.04 7.00 18.10
N GLU A 20 11.02 7.87 17.98
CA GLU A 20 10.36 8.47 19.16
C GLU A 20 9.63 7.40 19.98
N LEU A 21 8.90 6.48 19.32
CA LEU A 21 8.24 5.36 19.96
C LEU A 21 9.26 4.43 20.64
N SER A 22 10.42 4.19 19.98
CA SER A 22 11.50 3.39 20.58
C SER A 22 12.00 4.01 21.87
N ARG A 23 12.20 5.32 21.89
CA ARG A 23 12.66 6.06 23.10
C ARG A 23 11.60 6.10 24.20
N ASP A 24 10.34 6.41 23.85
CA ASP A 24 9.25 6.60 24.80
C ASP A 24 8.86 5.29 25.51
N PHE A 25 8.87 4.17 24.80
CA PHE A 25 8.53 2.86 25.35
C PHE A 25 9.74 1.99 25.73
N GLY A 26 10.98 2.45 25.51
CA GLY A 26 12.19 1.69 25.81
C GLY A 26 12.31 0.39 25.00
N ILE A 27 11.91 0.40 23.72
CA ILE A 27 11.85 -0.79 22.85
C ILE A 27 12.83 -0.71 21.68
N SER A 28 13.22 -1.88 21.17
CA SER A 28 14.10 -1.97 20.01
C SER A 28 13.44 -1.48 18.73
N PRO A 29 14.23 -1.06 17.69
CA PRO A 29 13.71 -0.67 16.38
C PRO A 29 12.83 -1.73 15.72
N SER A 30 13.19 -3.01 15.81
CA SER A 30 12.37 -4.11 15.27
C SER A 30 11.02 -4.20 15.99
N ARG A 31 11.01 -4.02 17.31
CA ARG A 31 9.78 -4.04 18.09
C ARG A 31 8.89 -2.84 17.76
N ALA A 32 9.47 -1.64 17.60
CA ALA A 32 8.74 -0.46 17.13
C ALA A 32 8.13 -0.68 15.73
N GLY A 33 8.83 -1.38 14.82
CA GLY A 33 8.34 -1.79 13.51
C GLY A 33 7.05 -2.61 13.53
N LEU A 34 6.77 -3.34 14.65
CA LEU A 34 5.49 -4.04 14.84
C LEU A 34 4.29 -3.10 14.78
N SER A 35 4.45 -1.82 15.14
CA SER A 35 3.37 -0.83 15.01
C SER A 35 2.89 -0.64 13.57
N ILE A 36 3.73 -0.88 12.58
CA ILE A 36 3.39 -0.90 11.15
C ILE A 36 2.98 -2.30 10.73
N SER A 37 3.75 -3.32 11.15
CA SER A 37 3.51 -4.72 10.79
C SER A 37 2.10 -5.18 11.14
N VAL A 38 1.67 -4.93 12.37
CA VAL A 38 0.36 -5.35 12.89
C VAL A 38 -0.80 -4.70 12.12
N VAL A 39 -0.74 -3.40 11.84
CA VAL A 39 -1.80 -2.72 11.09
C VAL A 39 -1.87 -3.21 9.65
N VAL A 40 -0.73 -3.40 9.00
CA VAL A 40 -0.67 -3.87 7.60
C VAL A 40 -1.15 -5.32 7.48
N LEU A 41 -0.79 -6.17 8.44
CA LEU A 41 -1.29 -7.55 8.53
C LEU A 41 -2.79 -7.58 8.76
N ALA A 42 -3.30 -6.73 9.65
CA ALA A 42 -4.73 -6.62 9.93
C ALA A 42 -5.53 -6.16 8.70
N VAL A 43 -4.96 -5.27 7.86
CA VAL A 43 -5.54 -4.91 6.56
C VAL A 43 -5.63 -6.12 5.64
N ALA A 44 -4.57 -6.95 5.58
CA ALA A 44 -4.57 -8.17 4.76
C ALA A 44 -5.70 -9.14 5.17
N ILE A 45 -5.89 -9.34 6.46
CA ILE A 45 -6.90 -10.24 7.04
C ILE A 45 -8.31 -9.64 6.96
N GLY A 46 -8.44 -8.37 7.33
CA GLY A 46 -9.73 -7.66 7.37
C GLY A 46 -10.41 -7.57 6.01
N GLY A 47 -9.63 -7.57 4.92
CA GLY A 47 -10.15 -7.58 3.56
C GLY A 47 -11.13 -8.73 3.27
N PHE A 48 -10.92 -9.89 3.86
CA PHE A 48 -11.81 -11.06 3.72
C PHE A 48 -13.17 -10.88 4.42
N ALA A 49 -13.22 -10.10 5.49
CA ALA A 49 -14.45 -9.86 6.24
C ALA A 49 -15.29 -8.73 5.61
N TRP A 50 -14.64 -7.64 5.15
CA TRP A 50 -15.36 -6.47 4.64
C TRP A 50 -16.08 -6.68 3.32
N GLY A 51 -15.62 -7.61 2.46
CA GLY A 51 -16.35 -8.01 1.26
C GLY A 51 -17.77 -8.49 1.61
N PRO A 52 -17.93 -9.64 2.30
CA PRO A 52 -19.22 -10.15 2.72
C PRO A 52 -20.06 -9.19 3.58
N ILE A 53 -19.40 -8.38 4.44
CA ILE A 53 -20.10 -7.35 5.22
C ILE A 53 -20.73 -6.31 4.28
N SER A 54 -19.95 -5.76 3.34
CA SER A 54 -20.44 -4.75 2.41
C SER A 54 -21.54 -5.26 1.49
N ASP A 55 -21.50 -6.56 1.14
CA ASP A 55 -22.53 -7.20 0.31
C ASP A 55 -23.86 -7.34 1.06
N ARG A 56 -23.82 -7.48 2.40
CA ARG A 56 -25.03 -7.62 3.24
C ARG A 56 -25.64 -6.27 3.61
N ILE A 57 -24.82 -5.29 4.01
CA ILE A 57 -25.33 -4.00 4.54
C ILE A 57 -25.35 -2.88 3.49
N GLY A 58 -24.79 -3.14 2.31
CA GLY A 58 -24.59 -2.14 1.25
C GLY A 58 -23.28 -1.37 1.38
N ARG A 59 -22.66 -1.05 0.24
CA ARG A 59 -21.34 -0.37 0.19
C ARG A 59 -21.33 0.98 0.91
N PRO A 60 -22.33 1.89 0.76
CA PRO A 60 -22.32 3.17 1.44
C PRO A 60 -22.32 3.04 2.95
N ARG A 61 -23.11 2.08 3.49
CA ARG A 61 -23.17 1.83 4.94
C ARG A 61 -21.85 1.24 5.45
N ALA A 62 -21.26 0.30 4.70
CA ALA A 62 -19.97 -0.30 5.03
C ALA A 62 -18.86 0.76 5.11
N ILE A 63 -18.77 1.68 4.14
CA ILE A 63 -17.78 2.75 4.11
C ILE A 63 -17.95 3.71 5.30
N ARG A 64 -19.19 4.10 5.61
CA ARG A 64 -19.49 4.95 6.78
C ARG A 64 -19.11 4.28 8.09
N MET A 65 -19.51 3.03 8.26
CA MET A 65 -19.20 2.22 9.43
C MET A 65 -17.68 2.06 9.61
N ALA A 66 -16.94 1.75 8.55
CA ALA A 66 -15.49 1.64 8.59
C ALA A 66 -14.80 2.95 9.01
N SER A 67 -15.27 4.08 8.47
CA SER A 67 -14.75 5.41 8.84
C SER A 67 -15.01 5.71 10.33
N LEU A 68 -16.20 5.43 10.82
CA LEU A 68 -16.55 5.68 12.22
C LEU A 68 -15.78 4.75 13.17
N LEU A 69 -15.71 3.46 12.83
CA LEU A 69 -14.99 2.46 13.63
C LEU A 69 -13.47 2.69 13.68
N LEU A 70 -12.91 3.46 12.75
CA LEU A 70 -11.50 3.83 12.76
C LEU A 70 -11.15 4.90 13.80
N VAL A 71 -12.14 5.70 14.26
CA VAL A 71 -11.92 6.82 15.20
C VAL A 71 -11.46 6.32 16.59
N PRO A 72 -12.19 5.42 17.29
CA PRO A 72 -11.82 5.00 18.64
C PRO A 72 -10.41 4.41 18.74
N PRO A 73 -9.99 3.47 17.88
CA PRO A 73 -8.63 2.93 17.97
C PRO A 73 -7.56 3.96 17.58
N THR A 74 -7.88 4.99 16.78
CA THR A 74 -6.93 6.07 16.50
C THR A 74 -6.68 6.92 17.74
N ILE A 75 -7.73 7.24 18.48
CA ILE A 75 -7.61 7.89 19.79
C ILE A 75 -6.91 6.96 20.78
N GLY A 76 -7.21 5.66 20.76
CA GLY A 76 -6.58 4.66 21.60
C GLY A 76 -5.05 4.57 21.40
N VAL A 77 -4.55 4.71 20.18
CA VAL A 77 -3.09 4.79 19.93
C VAL A 77 -2.49 6.01 20.60
N ALA A 78 -3.14 7.18 20.52
CA ALA A 78 -2.65 8.41 21.16
C ALA A 78 -2.65 8.33 22.68
N LEU A 79 -3.61 7.63 23.27
CA LEU A 79 -3.77 7.48 24.72
C LEU A 79 -3.09 6.22 25.28
N ALA A 80 -2.40 5.44 24.46
CA ALA A 80 -1.82 4.16 24.87
C ALA A 80 -0.82 4.33 26.04
N PRO A 81 -1.06 3.68 27.20
CA PRO A 81 -0.15 3.74 28.33
C PRO A 81 1.11 2.89 28.14
N GLY A 82 1.06 1.92 27.24
CA GLY A 82 2.17 1.02 26.92
C GLY A 82 2.11 0.54 25.47
N PHE A 83 3.23 -0.02 25.01
CA PHE A 83 3.39 -0.43 23.62
C PHE A 83 2.40 -1.54 23.21
N GLU A 84 2.09 -2.48 24.10
CA GLU A 84 1.14 -3.57 23.82
C GLU A 84 -0.28 -3.02 23.57
N THR A 85 -0.72 -2.03 24.37
CA THR A 85 -2.00 -1.36 24.15
C THR A 85 -2.01 -0.63 22.79
N LEU A 86 -0.89 0.03 22.45
CA LEU A 86 -0.73 0.64 21.13
C LEU A 86 -0.88 -0.41 20.02
N LEU A 87 -0.25 -1.58 20.14
CA LEU A 87 -0.36 -2.67 19.15
C LEU A 87 -1.80 -3.18 18.99
N VAL A 88 -2.54 -3.34 20.09
CA VAL A 88 -3.96 -3.72 20.05
C VAL A 88 -4.77 -2.66 19.29
N CYS A 89 -4.57 -1.39 19.58
CA CYS A 89 -5.23 -0.31 18.85
C CYS A 89 -4.84 -0.30 17.36
N ARG A 90 -3.57 -0.56 17.01
CA ARG A 90 -3.10 -0.69 15.63
C ARG A 90 -3.74 -1.87 14.90
N LEU A 91 -3.93 -3.01 15.59
CA LEU A 91 -4.68 -4.15 15.06
C LEU A 91 -6.12 -3.76 14.72
N LEU A 92 -6.81 -3.11 15.65
CA LEU A 92 -8.20 -2.66 15.45
C LEU A 92 -8.30 -1.63 14.31
N GLN A 93 -7.37 -0.69 14.21
CA GLN A 93 -7.28 0.23 13.07
C GLN A 93 -7.18 -0.54 11.74
N GLY A 94 -6.24 -1.49 11.65
CA GLY A 94 -6.02 -2.28 10.45
C GLY A 94 -7.23 -3.12 10.04
N LEU A 95 -7.99 -3.66 11.00
CA LEU A 95 -9.22 -4.40 10.73
C LEU A 95 -10.34 -3.51 10.17
N CYS A 96 -10.38 -2.22 10.51
CA CYS A 96 -11.39 -1.28 9.99
C CYS A 96 -11.06 -0.78 8.57
N MET A 97 -9.77 -0.65 8.22
CA MET A 97 -9.31 0.00 6.98
C MET A 97 -9.81 -0.62 5.67
N PRO A 98 -9.94 -1.96 5.52
CA PRO A 98 -10.42 -2.54 4.28
C PRO A 98 -11.86 -2.14 3.92
N GLY A 99 -12.69 -1.75 4.88
CA GLY A 99 -14.00 -1.18 4.62
C GLY A 99 -13.95 0.13 3.80
N LEU A 100 -12.82 0.83 3.83
CA LEU A 100 -12.57 2.02 3.01
C LEU A 100 -11.76 1.68 1.75
N LEU A 101 -10.78 0.78 1.86
CA LEU A 101 -9.88 0.44 0.76
C LEU A 101 -10.52 -0.56 -0.22
N ALA A 102 -10.99 -1.71 0.29
CA ALA A 102 -11.52 -2.78 -0.54
C ALA A 102 -12.95 -2.51 -1.03
N VAL A 103 -13.73 -1.71 -0.28
CA VAL A 103 -15.12 -1.35 -0.63
C VAL A 103 -15.18 -0.03 -1.40
N GLY A 104 -14.28 0.91 -1.13
CA GLY A 104 -14.32 2.27 -1.69
C GLY A 104 -14.10 2.33 -3.20
N ALA A 105 -13.11 1.60 -3.73
CA ALA A 105 -12.82 1.60 -5.17
C ALA A 105 -13.96 0.97 -6.00
N PRO A 106 -14.49 -0.24 -5.68
CA PRO A 106 -15.68 -0.77 -6.33
C PRO A 106 -16.89 0.14 -6.22
N TYR A 107 -17.13 0.74 -5.05
CA TYR A 107 -18.22 1.71 -4.86
C TYR A 107 -18.16 2.86 -5.89
N ILE A 108 -16.98 3.44 -6.12
CA ILE A 108 -16.82 4.54 -7.07
C ILE A 108 -17.19 4.08 -8.50
N VAL A 109 -16.77 2.87 -8.89
CA VAL A 109 -17.07 2.33 -10.23
C VAL A 109 -18.57 2.07 -10.40
N GLU A 110 -19.26 1.65 -9.35
CA GLU A 110 -20.69 1.32 -9.38
C GLU A 110 -21.59 2.56 -9.22
N ALA A 111 -21.17 3.54 -8.42
CA ALA A 111 -21.97 4.72 -8.12
C ALA A 111 -21.97 5.79 -9.23
N PHE A 112 -20.98 5.76 -10.14
CA PHE A 112 -20.82 6.81 -11.14
C PHE A 112 -20.77 6.23 -12.56
N VAL A 113 -21.36 6.98 -13.52
CA VAL A 113 -21.22 6.66 -14.95
C VAL A 113 -19.74 6.66 -15.36
N PRO A 114 -19.31 5.85 -16.37
CA PRO A 114 -17.89 5.57 -16.64
C PRO A 114 -16.99 6.80 -16.74
N ARG A 115 -17.45 7.88 -17.39
CA ARG A 115 -16.68 9.12 -17.57
C ARG A 115 -16.43 9.86 -16.24
N ILE A 116 -17.43 9.89 -15.35
CA ILE A 116 -17.34 10.52 -14.03
C ILE A 116 -16.59 9.58 -13.07
N GLY A 117 -16.83 8.27 -13.16
CA GLY A 117 -16.17 7.25 -12.35
C GLY A 117 -14.66 7.24 -12.52
N ALA A 118 -14.15 7.37 -13.75
CA ALA A 118 -12.70 7.47 -14.01
C ALA A 118 -12.07 8.70 -13.30
N ARG A 119 -12.77 9.85 -13.35
CA ARG A 119 -12.32 11.08 -12.68
C ARG A 119 -12.39 10.95 -11.16
N ALA A 120 -13.46 10.36 -10.63
CA ALA A 120 -13.63 10.10 -9.20
C ALA A 120 -12.58 9.11 -8.69
N MET A 121 -12.23 8.08 -9.46
CA MET A 121 -11.15 7.15 -9.13
C MET A 121 -9.77 7.86 -9.09
N GLY A 122 -9.50 8.78 -10.01
CA GLY A 122 -8.30 9.60 -9.97
C GLY A 122 -8.19 10.41 -8.68
N TYR A 123 -9.27 11.08 -8.27
CA TYR A 123 -9.32 11.80 -6.99
C TYR A 123 -9.20 10.87 -5.78
N TYR A 124 -9.76 9.65 -5.84
CA TYR A 124 -9.63 8.67 -4.78
C TYR A 124 -8.18 8.24 -4.59
N VAL A 125 -7.48 7.92 -5.67
CA VAL A 125 -6.04 7.57 -5.62
C VAL A 125 -5.20 8.74 -5.14
N SER A 126 -5.47 9.96 -5.61
CA SER A 126 -4.79 11.18 -5.13
C SER A 126 -5.01 11.39 -3.63
N ALA A 127 -6.22 11.12 -3.12
CA ALA A 127 -6.53 11.21 -1.70
C ALA A 127 -5.77 10.17 -0.86
N LEU A 128 -5.59 8.94 -1.39
CA LEU A 128 -4.73 7.92 -0.74
C LEU A 128 -3.27 8.39 -0.65
N VAL A 129 -2.73 8.92 -1.74
CA VAL A 129 -1.35 9.43 -1.79
C VAL A 129 -1.18 10.61 -0.84
N ALA A 130 -2.08 11.60 -0.89
CA ALA A 130 -2.04 12.76 0.00
C ALA A 130 -2.20 12.36 1.47
N GLY A 131 -3.12 11.44 1.78
CA GLY A 131 -3.30 10.89 3.12
C GLY A 131 -2.04 10.20 3.64
N GLY A 132 -1.42 9.36 2.81
CA GLY A 132 -0.16 8.70 3.16
C GLY A 132 0.99 9.67 3.45
N LEU A 133 1.04 10.81 2.75
CA LEU A 133 2.01 11.87 3.00
C LEU A 133 1.70 12.61 4.31
N VAL A 134 0.45 13.02 4.51
CA VAL A 134 -0.01 13.70 5.74
C VAL A 134 0.22 12.82 6.97
N GLY A 135 -0.08 11.53 6.89
CA GLY A 135 0.12 10.60 8.00
C GLY A 135 1.57 10.44 8.42
N ARG A 136 2.51 10.50 7.49
CA ARG A 136 3.95 10.39 7.79
C ARG A 136 4.55 11.75 8.13
N LEU A 137 4.60 12.63 7.14
CA LEU A 137 5.27 13.92 7.28
C LEU A 137 4.53 14.83 8.25
N GLY A 138 3.20 14.91 8.15
CA GLY A 138 2.39 15.75 9.04
C GLY A 138 2.50 15.33 10.50
N VAL A 139 2.47 14.02 10.78
CA VAL A 139 2.66 13.51 12.16
C VAL A 139 4.08 13.80 12.66
N ALA A 140 5.11 13.57 11.86
CA ALA A 140 6.49 13.83 12.29
C ALA A 140 6.75 15.32 12.59
N LEU A 141 6.26 16.21 11.74
CA LEU A 141 6.38 17.66 11.94
C LEU A 141 5.57 18.14 13.16
N ALA A 142 4.34 17.66 13.30
CA ALA A 142 3.50 17.99 14.45
C ALA A 142 4.09 17.40 15.75
N SER A 143 4.64 16.19 15.70
CA SER A 143 5.28 15.54 16.85
C SER A 143 6.41 16.37 17.44
N ALA A 144 7.20 17.02 16.60
CA ALA A 144 8.30 17.90 17.02
C ALA A 144 7.82 19.11 17.83
N VAL A 145 6.55 19.51 17.72
CA VAL A 145 5.99 20.71 18.39
C VAL A 145 5.08 20.33 19.57
N VAL A 146 4.17 19.37 19.36
CA VAL A 146 3.11 19.02 20.32
C VAL A 146 3.23 17.60 20.87
N GLY A 147 4.25 16.85 20.46
CA GLY A 147 4.44 15.45 20.81
C GLY A 147 3.60 14.49 19.98
N TRP A 148 4.09 13.26 19.84
CA TRP A 148 3.48 12.26 18.92
C TRP A 148 2.06 11.84 19.32
N ARG A 149 1.74 11.86 20.62
CA ARG A 149 0.40 11.51 21.11
C ARG A 149 -0.66 12.45 20.60
N ILE A 150 -0.43 13.76 20.69
CA ILE A 150 -1.36 14.79 20.18
C ILE A 150 -1.40 14.73 18.65
N ALA A 151 -0.25 14.59 18.00
CA ALA A 151 -0.17 14.51 16.54
C ALA A 151 -0.96 13.31 15.97
N ILE A 152 -0.85 12.12 16.57
CA ILE A 152 -1.65 10.95 16.16
C ILE A 152 -3.12 11.11 16.54
N GLY A 153 -3.43 11.64 17.73
CA GLY A 153 -4.80 11.89 18.17
C GLY A 153 -5.56 12.82 17.22
N ALA A 154 -4.89 13.85 16.71
CA ALA A 154 -5.46 14.77 15.73
C ALA A 154 -5.82 14.09 14.40
N LEU A 155 -5.14 13.00 14.02
CA LEU A 155 -5.53 12.23 12.83
C LEU A 155 -6.93 11.63 12.94
N ALA A 156 -7.47 11.41 14.15
CA ALA A 156 -8.83 10.91 14.33
C ALA A 156 -9.91 11.86 13.76
N LEU A 157 -9.56 13.14 13.61
CA LEU A 157 -10.46 14.13 12.99
C LEU A 157 -10.73 13.82 11.51
N LEU A 158 -9.79 13.21 10.78
CA LEU A 158 -9.96 12.87 9.37
C LEU A 158 -11.02 11.80 9.14
N PRO A 159 -10.95 10.60 9.75
CA PRO A 159 -11.99 9.58 9.61
C PRO A 159 -13.32 10.03 10.24
N LEU A 160 -13.31 10.84 11.31
CA LEU A 160 -14.51 11.41 11.90
C LEU A 160 -15.20 12.39 10.93
N ALA A 161 -14.46 13.35 10.37
CA ALA A 161 -14.97 14.27 9.35
C ALA A 161 -15.49 13.53 8.12
N ALA A 162 -14.79 12.46 7.71
CA ALA A 162 -15.24 11.60 6.63
C ALA A 162 -16.56 10.90 6.96
N ALA A 163 -16.70 10.34 8.15
CA ALA A 163 -17.94 9.69 8.59
C ALA A 163 -19.11 10.68 8.61
N ILE A 164 -18.91 11.88 9.15
CA ILE A 164 -19.93 12.95 9.20
C ILE A 164 -20.31 13.39 7.78
N ALA A 165 -19.32 13.68 6.92
CA ALA A 165 -19.58 14.12 5.54
C ALA A 165 -20.30 13.05 4.69
N MET A 166 -20.08 11.77 4.99
CA MET A 166 -20.73 10.66 4.29
C MET A 166 -22.11 10.30 4.87
N TRP A 167 -22.49 10.87 6.02
CA TRP A 167 -23.76 10.52 6.66
C TRP A 167 -24.96 10.87 5.80
N SER A 168 -24.93 11.98 5.08
CA SER A 168 -26.02 12.53 4.30
C SER A 168 -25.87 12.41 2.78
N GLY A 169 -24.77 11.87 2.25
CA GLY A 169 -24.44 12.15 0.85
C GLY A 169 -23.92 11.02 -0.02
N LEU A 170 -23.85 9.76 0.45
CA LEU A 170 -23.42 8.67 -0.41
C LEU A 170 -24.61 8.05 -1.16
N PRO A 171 -24.64 8.07 -2.52
CA PRO A 171 -25.64 7.38 -3.32
C PRO A 171 -25.71 5.89 -2.99
N GLU A 172 -26.89 5.31 -2.97
CA GLU A 172 -27.04 3.87 -2.85
C GLU A 172 -26.61 3.18 -4.15
N THR A 173 -25.98 2.02 -4.01
CA THR A 173 -25.56 1.19 -5.15
C THR A 173 -26.33 -0.12 -5.13
N PRO A 174 -26.61 -0.72 -6.31
CA PRO A 174 -27.20 -2.04 -6.37
C PRO A 174 -26.36 -3.05 -5.58
N PRO A 175 -26.99 -4.10 -5.01
CA PRO A 175 -26.25 -5.15 -4.35
C PRO A 175 -25.29 -5.80 -5.35
N PRO A 176 -24.02 -6.03 -4.95
CA PRO A 176 -23.03 -6.62 -5.84
C PRO A 176 -23.40 -8.06 -6.19
N SER A 177 -23.00 -8.49 -7.39
CA SER A 177 -23.10 -9.91 -7.78
C SER A 177 -22.22 -10.75 -6.85
N ARG A 178 -22.73 -11.91 -6.41
CA ARG A 178 -21.98 -12.84 -5.56
C ARG A 178 -20.66 -13.21 -6.22
N GLY A 179 -19.55 -12.89 -5.56
CA GLY A 179 -18.21 -13.23 -6.03
C GLY A 179 -17.92 -14.72 -5.88
N GLY A 180 -17.01 -15.23 -6.72
CA GLY A 180 -16.52 -16.60 -6.66
C GLY A 180 -15.58 -16.85 -5.46
N GLY A 181 -15.30 -18.12 -5.18
CA GLY A 181 -14.45 -18.51 -4.05
C GLY A 181 -12.94 -18.28 -4.31
N ILE A 182 -12.22 -17.75 -3.33
CA ILE A 182 -10.76 -17.53 -3.37
C ILE A 182 -9.99 -18.84 -3.54
N ALA A 183 -10.51 -19.97 -3.02
CA ALA A 183 -9.85 -21.27 -3.06
C ALA A 183 -9.42 -21.70 -4.47
N ARG A 184 -10.20 -21.37 -5.51
CA ARG A 184 -9.86 -21.66 -6.90
C ARG A 184 -8.56 -20.99 -7.36
N HIS A 185 -8.26 -19.83 -6.83
CA HIS A 185 -7.08 -19.03 -7.23
C HIS A 185 -5.80 -19.43 -6.51
N LEU A 186 -5.88 -20.15 -5.37
CA LEU A 186 -4.72 -20.67 -4.64
C LEU A 186 -3.89 -21.66 -5.47
N MET A 187 -4.49 -22.33 -6.45
CA MET A 187 -3.78 -23.26 -7.34
C MET A 187 -3.29 -22.58 -8.63
N ASN A 188 -3.60 -21.30 -8.85
CA ASN A 188 -3.13 -20.58 -10.03
C ASN A 188 -1.70 -20.08 -9.84
N ARG A 189 -0.72 -20.88 -10.27
CA ARG A 189 0.72 -20.58 -10.14
C ARG A 189 1.11 -19.23 -10.75
N ARG A 190 0.46 -18.82 -11.85
CA ARG A 190 0.74 -17.53 -12.49
C ARG A 190 0.28 -16.37 -11.62
N LEU A 191 -0.93 -16.46 -11.05
CA LEU A 191 -1.46 -15.45 -10.15
C LEU A 191 -0.61 -15.35 -8.88
N LEU A 192 -0.22 -16.50 -8.32
CA LEU A 192 0.70 -16.54 -7.16
C LEU A 192 2.04 -15.90 -7.51
N GLY A 193 2.58 -16.16 -8.71
CA GLY A 193 3.82 -15.51 -9.17
C GLY A 193 3.69 -13.98 -9.23
N VAL A 194 2.59 -13.46 -9.78
CA VAL A 194 2.31 -12.01 -9.80
C VAL A 194 2.18 -11.46 -8.38
N ALA A 195 1.47 -12.16 -7.50
CA ALA A 195 1.23 -11.72 -6.13
C ALA A 195 2.53 -11.74 -5.29
N ILE A 196 3.36 -12.76 -5.44
CA ILE A 196 4.70 -12.83 -4.82
C ILE A 196 5.58 -11.69 -5.37
N GLY A 197 5.55 -11.47 -6.69
CA GLY A 197 6.30 -10.38 -7.32
C GLY A 197 5.95 -9.02 -6.73
N GLY A 198 4.66 -8.67 -6.67
CA GLY A 198 4.19 -7.42 -6.08
C GLY A 198 4.43 -7.33 -4.57
N GLY A 199 4.14 -8.42 -3.84
CA GLY A 199 4.32 -8.48 -2.39
C GLY A 199 5.79 -8.33 -1.97
N ALA A 200 6.71 -8.99 -2.67
CA ALA A 200 8.14 -8.91 -2.37
C ALA A 200 8.73 -7.52 -2.67
N MET A 201 8.26 -6.84 -3.73
CA MET A 201 8.60 -5.44 -3.98
C MET A 201 8.07 -4.53 -2.86
N PHE A 202 6.86 -4.79 -2.37
CA PHE A 202 6.28 -4.03 -1.26
C PHE A 202 7.00 -4.29 0.06
N PHE A 203 7.47 -5.52 0.31
CA PHE A 203 8.35 -5.85 1.43
C PHE A 203 9.61 -4.98 1.43
N ALA A 204 10.33 -4.94 0.29
CA ALA A 204 11.56 -4.13 0.17
C ALA A 204 11.29 -2.64 0.41
N TYR A 205 10.21 -2.12 -0.18
CA TYR A 205 9.80 -0.73 0.00
C TYR A 205 9.46 -0.42 1.47
N VAL A 206 8.57 -1.20 2.09
CA VAL A 206 8.14 -0.97 3.47
C VAL A 206 9.33 -1.08 4.42
N GLY A 207 10.19 -2.08 4.26
CA GLY A 207 11.37 -2.26 5.07
C GLY A 207 12.33 -1.08 4.99
N THR A 208 12.69 -0.67 3.79
CA THR A 208 13.59 0.47 3.58
C THR A 208 13.03 1.75 4.20
N PHE A 209 11.76 2.10 3.90
CA PHE A 209 11.15 3.33 4.40
C PHE A 209 10.77 3.27 5.89
N THR A 210 10.72 2.10 6.50
CA THR A 210 10.50 1.95 7.94
C THR A 210 11.79 2.23 8.72
N TYR A 211 12.93 1.78 8.22
CA TYR A 211 14.20 1.90 8.95
C TYR A 211 15.09 3.06 8.49
N VAL A 212 14.77 3.74 7.38
CA VAL A 212 15.55 4.89 6.91
C VAL A 212 15.57 6.05 7.90
N ILE A 213 14.53 6.21 8.73
CA ILE A 213 14.50 7.27 9.76
C ILE A 213 15.58 7.03 10.81
N TYR A 214 15.75 5.78 11.29
CA TYR A 214 16.85 5.42 12.18
C TYR A 214 18.21 5.67 11.54
N ARG A 215 18.37 5.31 10.24
CA ARG A 215 19.60 5.57 9.50
C ARG A 215 19.95 7.05 9.41
N LEU A 216 18.96 7.92 9.27
CA LEU A 216 19.13 9.36 9.18
C LEU A 216 19.35 10.03 10.55
N GLU A 217 18.88 9.44 11.65
CA GLU A 217 19.16 9.90 13.01
C GLU A 217 20.56 9.51 13.48
N GLU A 218 21.11 8.39 12.99
CA GLU A 218 22.43 7.91 13.36
C GLU A 218 23.55 8.63 12.60
N PRO A 219 24.79 8.64 13.14
CA PRO A 219 25.95 9.11 12.37
C PRO A 219 26.11 8.33 11.05
N PRO A 220 26.58 8.96 9.98
CA PRO A 220 27.12 10.33 9.91
C PRO A 220 26.08 11.44 9.70
N PHE A 221 24.78 11.11 9.54
CA PHE A 221 23.75 12.08 9.17
C PHE A 221 23.27 12.91 10.36
N SER A 222 22.92 12.26 11.47
CA SER A 222 22.51 12.89 12.75
C SER A 222 21.37 13.92 12.60
N TYR A 223 20.39 13.65 11.72
CA TYR A 223 19.23 14.52 11.53
C TYR A 223 18.16 14.28 12.60
N SER A 224 17.41 15.34 12.94
CA SER A 224 16.20 15.17 13.75
C SER A 224 15.14 14.36 13.00
N VAL A 225 14.23 13.72 13.74
CA VAL A 225 13.09 12.94 13.17
C VAL A 225 12.29 13.80 12.17
N ALA A 226 12.07 15.08 12.49
CA ALA A 226 11.34 16.00 11.61
C ALA A 226 12.05 16.20 10.26
N VAL A 227 13.38 16.40 10.26
CA VAL A 227 14.18 16.54 9.03
C VAL A 227 14.27 15.20 8.30
N ALA A 228 14.56 14.12 9.01
CA ALA A 228 14.62 12.77 8.44
C ALA A 228 13.30 12.38 7.73
N SER A 229 12.15 12.81 8.29
CA SER A 229 10.85 12.52 7.72
C SER A 229 10.57 13.16 6.36
N LEU A 230 11.38 14.15 5.93
CA LEU A 230 11.29 14.75 4.59
C LEU A 230 11.50 13.72 3.46
N VAL A 231 12.14 12.58 3.74
CA VAL A 231 12.24 11.47 2.77
C VAL A 231 10.87 10.95 2.33
N PHE A 232 9.84 11.12 3.15
CA PHE A 232 8.47 10.74 2.77
C PHE A 232 7.86 11.63 1.70
N LEU A 233 8.45 12.78 1.36
CA LEU A 233 8.09 13.55 0.16
C LEU A 233 8.25 12.72 -1.12
N LEU A 234 9.13 11.71 -1.12
CA LEU A 234 9.26 10.75 -2.21
C LEU A 234 7.97 9.93 -2.45
N TRP A 235 7.00 9.98 -1.54
CA TRP A 235 5.64 9.45 -1.77
C TRP A 235 4.94 10.09 -2.96
N VAL A 236 5.38 11.26 -3.41
CA VAL A 236 4.92 11.92 -4.65
C VAL A 236 5.05 11.03 -5.88
N PHE A 237 5.98 10.07 -5.90
CA PHE A 237 6.08 9.07 -6.97
C PHE A 237 4.82 8.19 -7.11
N GLY A 238 3.90 8.20 -6.14
CA GLY A 238 2.57 7.62 -6.26
C GLY A 238 1.76 8.16 -7.44
N PHE A 239 2.05 9.37 -7.91
CA PHE A 239 1.43 9.95 -9.11
C PHE A 239 1.99 9.41 -10.43
N LEU A 240 3.00 8.54 -10.42
CA LEU A 240 3.52 7.86 -11.62
C LEU A 240 2.59 6.77 -12.17
N GLY A 241 1.53 6.38 -11.45
CA GLY A 241 0.61 5.33 -11.88
C GLY A 241 0.12 5.42 -13.33
N PRO A 242 -0.41 6.59 -13.78
CA PRO A 242 -0.85 6.75 -15.17
C PRO A 242 0.27 6.60 -16.21
N LEU A 243 1.48 7.05 -15.89
CA LEU A 243 2.65 6.89 -16.75
C LEU A 243 3.07 5.42 -16.82
N ALA A 244 3.07 4.72 -15.68
CA ALA A 244 3.34 3.29 -15.60
C ALA A 244 2.34 2.47 -16.43
N GLY A 245 1.05 2.84 -16.42
CA GLY A 245 0.03 2.23 -17.26
C GLY A 245 0.36 2.36 -18.75
N ARG A 246 0.63 3.59 -19.22
CA ARG A 246 1.03 3.84 -20.62
C ARG A 246 2.30 3.10 -21.03
N LEU A 247 3.26 2.98 -20.12
CA LEU A 247 4.49 2.23 -20.39
C LEU A 247 4.20 0.73 -20.46
N ALA A 248 3.33 0.21 -19.58
CA ALA A 248 2.89 -1.18 -19.64
C ALA A 248 2.16 -1.52 -20.94
N ASP A 249 1.36 -0.59 -21.48
CA ASP A 249 0.70 -0.77 -22.78
C ASP A 249 1.71 -0.93 -23.94
N ARG A 250 2.87 -0.26 -23.85
CA ARG A 250 3.90 -0.29 -24.91
C ARG A 250 4.82 -1.50 -24.81
N ILE A 251 5.30 -1.83 -23.60
CA ILE A 251 6.35 -2.86 -23.41
C ILE A 251 5.83 -4.14 -22.76
N GLY A 252 4.58 -4.14 -22.30
CA GLY A 252 3.95 -5.21 -21.53
C GLY A 252 4.25 -5.13 -20.03
N TRP A 253 3.27 -5.51 -19.20
CA TRP A 253 3.36 -5.43 -17.75
C TRP A 253 4.53 -6.21 -17.16
N ARG A 254 4.91 -7.35 -17.75
CA ARG A 254 6.02 -8.19 -17.26
C ARG A 254 7.37 -7.53 -17.41
N ARG A 255 7.64 -6.93 -18.58
CA ARG A 255 8.90 -6.21 -18.82
C ARG A 255 8.99 -4.99 -17.91
N LEU A 256 7.86 -4.30 -17.72
CA LEU A 256 7.79 -3.19 -16.78
C LEU A 256 8.07 -3.67 -15.35
N ALA A 257 7.42 -4.73 -14.87
CA ALA A 257 7.66 -5.29 -13.54
C ALA A 257 9.11 -5.73 -13.35
N ALA A 258 9.71 -6.39 -14.33
CA ALA A 258 11.13 -6.78 -14.28
C ALA A 258 12.06 -5.56 -14.22
N GLY A 259 11.78 -4.52 -15.01
CA GLY A 259 12.54 -3.26 -14.99
C GLY A 259 12.44 -2.55 -13.64
N THR A 260 11.26 -2.60 -12.98
CA THR A 260 11.09 -2.00 -11.65
C THR A 260 11.84 -2.78 -10.56
N VAL A 261 11.95 -4.11 -10.65
CA VAL A 261 12.83 -4.90 -9.77
C VAL A 261 14.28 -4.47 -9.93
N GLY A 262 14.77 -4.32 -11.16
CA GLY A 262 16.13 -3.82 -11.43
C GLY A 262 16.35 -2.41 -10.87
N LEU A 263 15.39 -1.49 -11.06
CA LEU A 263 15.46 -0.13 -10.53
C LEU A 263 15.48 -0.12 -8.98
N ALA A 264 14.65 -0.94 -8.33
CA ALA A 264 14.63 -1.06 -6.88
C ALA A 264 15.95 -1.65 -6.34
N THR A 265 16.51 -2.65 -7.05
CA THR A 265 17.81 -3.26 -6.70
C THR A 265 18.93 -2.21 -6.78
N ALA A 266 19.02 -1.47 -7.89
CA ALA A 266 19.97 -0.38 -8.02
C ALA A 266 19.75 0.70 -6.93
N GLY A 267 18.49 1.04 -6.65
CA GLY A 267 18.13 1.95 -5.57
C GLY A 267 18.63 1.50 -4.20
N LEU A 268 18.42 0.23 -3.84
CA LEU A 268 18.92 -0.32 -2.55
C LEU A 268 20.44 -0.24 -2.46
N LEU A 269 21.16 -0.60 -3.52
CA LEU A 269 22.62 -0.54 -3.55
C LEU A 269 23.14 0.90 -3.42
N LEU A 270 22.45 1.88 -4.04
CA LEU A 270 22.77 3.31 -3.90
C LEU A 270 22.55 3.85 -2.49
N THR A 271 21.80 3.17 -1.63
CA THR A 271 21.63 3.57 -0.23
C THR A 271 22.76 3.11 0.69
N LEU A 272 23.68 2.27 0.23
CA LEU A 272 24.78 1.71 1.06
C LEU A 272 25.83 2.77 1.46
N PRO A 273 26.31 3.65 0.53
CA PRO A 273 27.28 4.67 0.92
C PRO A 273 26.71 5.67 1.94
N ASP A 274 27.60 6.16 2.80
CA ASP A 274 27.28 7.18 3.81
C ASP A 274 27.24 8.61 3.22
N LEU A 275 26.58 8.73 2.07
CA LEU A 275 26.44 9.99 1.34
C LEU A 275 24.95 10.30 1.16
N LEU A 276 24.53 11.49 1.62
CA LEU A 276 23.12 11.90 1.54
C LEU A 276 22.57 11.92 0.11
N PRO A 277 23.28 12.42 -0.92
CA PRO A 277 22.77 12.42 -2.28
C PRO A 277 22.48 11.00 -2.82
N THR A 278 23.39 10.03 -2.59
CA THR A 278 23.20 8.66 -3.05
C THR A 278 22.07 7.98 -2.30
N LEU A 279 21.90 8.24 -1.00
CA LEU A 279 20.78 7.75 -0.20
C LEU A 279 19.44 8.28 -0.76
N ILE A 280 19.32 9.58 -1.00
CA ILE A 280 18.07 10.18 -1.52
C ILE A 280 17.75 9.68 -2.93
N ILE A 281 18.76 9.58 -3.82
CA ILE A 281 18.56 9.02 -5.17
C ILE A 281 18.13 7.55 -5.08
N GLY A 282 18.78 6.77 -4.21
CA GLY A 282 18.41 5.38 -3.97
C GLY A 282 16.97 5.22 -3.49
N LEU A 283 16.56 6.01 -2.50
CA LEU A 283 15.19 6.03 -2.00
C LEU A 283 14.18 6.46 -3.07
N ALA A 284 14.53 7.45 -3.91
CA ALA A 284 13.70 7.88 -5.04
C ALA A 284 13.50 6.75 -6.06
N CYS A 285 14.57 6.01 -6.40
CA CYS A 285 14.51 4.83 -7.27
C CYS A 285 13.60 3.75 -6.68
N ILE A 286 13.72 3.47 -5.38
CA ILE A 286 12.89 2.47 -4.69
C ILE A 286 11.42 2.91 -4.69
N ALA A 287 11.12 4.17 -4.39
CA ALA A 287 9.76 4.69 -4.41
C ALA A 287 9.15 4.66 -5.82
N ALA A 288 9.87 5.11 -6.83
CA ALA A 288 9.43 5.06 -8.23
C ALA A 288 9.20 3.61 -8.67
N ALA A 289 10.11 2.69 -8.35
CA ALA A 289 9.99 1.27 -8.65
C ALA A 289 8.76 0.64 -7.99
N MET A 290 8.49 0.97 -6.72
CA MET A 290 7.34 0.45 -5.98
C MET A 290 6.02 0.85 -6.64
N PHE A 291 5.79 2.14 -6.94
CA PHE A 291 4.52 2.60 -7.49
C PHE A 291 4.31 2.16 -8.94
N THR A 292 5.37 2.14 -9.75
CA THR A 292 5.30 1.63 -11.13
C THR A 292 5.15 0.11 -11.16
N GLY A 293 5.84 -0.61 -10.27
CA GLY A 293 5.74 -2.06 -10.12
C GLY A 293 4.39 -2.50 -9.57
N TYR A 294 3.81 -1.75 -8.63
CA TYR A 294 2.43 -1.97 -8.18
C TYR A 294 1.45 -1.91 -9.36
N THR A 295 1.54 -0.86 -10.20
CA THR A 295 0.70 -0.74 -11.39
C THR A 295 0.91 -1.92 -12.35
N ALA A 296 2.17 -2.30 -12.59
CA ALA A 296 2.50 -3.42 -13.48
C ALA A 296 1.93 -4.75 -12.97
N THR A 297 2.06 -5.04 -11.66
CA THR A 297 1.54 -6.29 -11.08
C THR A 297 0.01 -6.31 -11.01
N GLN A 298 -0.65 -5.18 -10.80
CA GLN A 298 -2.11 -5.07 -10.88
C GLN A 298 -2.64 -5.37 -12.30
N LEU A 299 -1.96 -4.87 -13.32
CA LEU A 299 -2.25 -5.25 -14.71
C LEU A 299 -2.01 -6.74 -14.94
N GLY A 300 -0.95 -7.31 -14.32
CA GLY A 300 -0.67 -8.74 -14.34
C GLY A 300 -1.79 -9.58 -13.71
N VAL A 301 -2.36 -9.15 -12.58
CA VAL A 301 -3.53 -9.83 -11.98
C VAL A 301 -4.69 -9.85 -12.96
N SER A 302 -4.98 -8.72 -13.60
CA SER A 302 -6.08 -8.60 -14.56
C SER A 302 -5.88 -9.44 -15.83
N ASP A 303 -4.62 -9.63 -16.27
CA ASP A 303 -4.25 -10.46 -17.42
C ASP A 303 -4.36 -11.96 -17.13
N VAL A 304 -3.92 -12.38 -15.93
CA VAL A 304 -3.86 -13.79 -15.52
C VAL A 304 -5.21 -14.30 -15.01
N ALA A 305 -6.00 -13.46 -14.32
CA ALA A 305 -7.29 -13.81 -13.77
C ALA A 305 -8.43 -13.25 -14.61
N ARG A 306 -8.85 -14.01 -15.64
CA ARG A 306 -9.97 -13.62 -16.52
C ARG A 306 -11.35 -13.86 -15.91
N VAL A 307 -11.45 -14.79 -14.95
CA VAL A 307 -12.66 -15.18 -14.24
C VAL A 307 -12.47 -14.84 -12.76
N ASP A 308 -13.54 -14.46 -12.08
CA ASP A 308 -13.54 -14.10 -10.63
C ASP A 308 -12.44 -13.10 -10.23
N ARG A 309 -12.31 -12.03 -11.01
CA ARG A 309 -11.29 -10.98 -10.80
C ARG A 309 -11.28 -10.41 -9.38
N GLY A 310 -12.45 -10.34 -8.73
CA GLY A 310 -12.57 -9.88 -7.34
C GLY A 310 -11.83 -10.79 -6.37
N ALA A 311 -12.03 -12.10 -6.46
CA ALA A 311 -11.35 -13.09 -5.63
C ALA A 311 -9.82 -13.13 -5.90
N ALA A 312 -9.42 -12.98 -7.18
CA ALA A 312 -8.01 -12.90 -7.56
C ALA A 312 -7.32 -11.65 -6.97
N SER A 313 -8.00 -10.49 -7.03
CA SER A 313 -7.51 -9.25 -6.43
C SER A 313 -7.43 -9.37 -4.90
N ALA A 314 -8.41 -9.98 -4.24
CA ALA A 314 -8.39 -10.20 -2.80
C ALA A 314 -7.17 -11.06 -2.40
N LEU A 315 -6.90 -12.16 -3.10
CA LEU A 315 -5.72 -13.00 -2.87
C LEU A 315 -4.42 -12.21 -3.10
N TYR A 316 -4.35 -11.44 -4.19
CA TYR A 316 -3.20 -10.57 -4.45
C TYR A 316 -2.95 -9.60 -3.30
N PHE A 317 -3.98 -8.87 -2.85
CA PHE A 317 -3.83 -7.90 -1.76
C PHE A 317 -3.47 -8.55 -0.43
N SER A 318 -3.97 -9.75 -0.14
CA SER A 318 -3.59 -10.47 1.08
C SER A 318 -2.10 -10.83 1.10
N ILE A 319 -1.56 -11.34 -0.03
CA ILE A 319 -0.13 -11.62 -0.16
C ILE A 319 0.68 -10.33 -0.14
N TYR A 320 0.23 -9.29 -0.86
CA TYR A 320 0.88 -7.99 -0.95
C TYR A 320 1.04 -7.32 0.43
N TYR A 321 -0.07 -7.19 1.18
CA TYR A 321 -0.04 -6.60 2.52
C TYR A 321 0.60 -7.53 3.55
N GLY A 322 0.45 -8.84 3.42
CA GLY A 322 1.16 -9.82 4.26
C GLY A 322 2.69 -9.68 4.11
N ALA A 323 3.18 -9.57 2.88
CA ALA A 323 4.60 -9.32 2.61
C ALA A 323 5.04 -7.95 3.16
N GLY A 324 4.22 -6.90 3.02
CA GLY A 324 4.49 -5.58 3.60
C GLY A 324 4.57 -5.62 5.13
N ALA A 325 3.73 -6.41 5.79
CA ALA A 325 3.78 -6.61 7.24
C ALA A 325 5.12 -7.25 7.68
N LEU A 326 5.57 -8.28 6.95
CA LEU A 326 6.90 -8.87 7.16
C LEU A 326 8.01 -7.86 6.86
N GLY A 327 7.84 -7.01 5.83
CA GLY A 327 8.76 -5.94 5.47
C GLY A 327 8.92 -4.87 6.56
N ALA A 328 7.92 -4.64 7.38
CA ALA A 328 8.02 -3.72 8.52
C ALA A 328 8.77 -4.32 9.73
N TYR A 329 8.85 -5.64 9.86
CA TYR A 329 9.43 -6.32 11.02
C TYR A 329 10.78 -6.98 10.74
N VAL A 330 10.86 -7.82 9.69
CA VAL A 330 12.05 -8.63 9.42
C VAL A 330 13.32 -7.82 9.18
N PRO A 331 13.28 -6.72 8.37
CA PRO A 331 14.46 -5.87 8.22
C PRO A 331 14.94 -5.24 9.54
N GLY A 332 14.05 -5.07 10.53
CA GLY A 332 14.42 -4.58 11.86
C GLY A 332 15.25 -5.59 12.67
N LEU A 333 15.02 -6.88 12.50
CA LEU A 333 15.88 -7.90 13.09
C LEU A 333 17.27 -7.86 12.46
N ALA A 334 17.33 -7.69 11.14
CA ALA A 334 18.60 -7.56 10.42
C ALA A 334 19.31 -6.22 10.75
N TRP A 335 18.56 -5.15 10.99
CA TRP A 335 19.11 -3.88 11.48
C TRP A 335 19.85 -4.03 12.81
N GLN A 336 19.28 -4.78 13.75
CA GLN A 336 19.92 -5.01 15.07
C GLN A 336 21.25 -5.76 14.95
N ALA A 337 21.40 -6.64 13.95
CA ALA A 337 22.60 -7.45 13.76
C ALA A 337 23.66 -6.74 12.88
N TRP A 338 23.21 -6.06 11.81
CA TRP A 338 24.09 -5.55 10.74
C TRP A 338 23.82 -4.09 10.35
N GLY A 339 23.04 -3.35 11.13
CA GLY A 339 22.67 -1.96 10.83
C GLY A 339 21.95 -1.84 9.48
N TRP A 340 22.22 -0.76 8.76
CA TRP A 340 21.60 -0.49 7.46
C TRP A 340 21.86 -1.56 6.41
N SER A 341 23.05 -2.16 6.42
CA SER A 341 23.38 -3.25 5.49
C SER A 341 22.42 -4.44 5.64
N GLY A 342 21.94 -4.72 6.86
CA GLY A 342 20.93 -5.75 7.13
C GLY A 342 19.60 -5.46 6.43
N VAL A 343 19.15 -4.20 6.47
CA VAL A 343 17.93 -3.77 5.76
C VAL A 343 18.09 -3.95 4.25
N VAL A 344 19.24 -3.57 3.71
CA VAL A 344 19.55 -3.73 2.27
C VAL A 344 19.58 -5.19 1.88
N VAL A 345 20.25 -6.07 2.64
CA VAL A 345 20.34 -7.51 2.35
C VAL A 345 18.95 -8.16 2.34
N THR A 346 18.11 -7.88 3.34
CA THR A 346 16.74 -8.42 3.37
C THR A 346 15.91 -7.89 2.21
N GLY A 347 16.08 -6.61 1.85
CA GLY A 347 15.45 -5.99 0.68
C GLY A 347 15.88 -6.66 -0.63
N LEU A 348 17.19 -6.89 -0.83
CA LEU A 348 17.72 -7.59 -2.02
C LEU A 348 17.21 -9.02 -2.11
N GLY A 349 17.14 -9.74 -0.98
CA GLY A 349 16.58 -11.09 -0.92
C GLY A 349 15.11 -11.12 -1.35
N SER A 350 14.33 -10.13 -0.90
CA SER A 350 12.92 -10.01 -1.32
C SER A 350 12.79 -9.65 -2.80
N LEU A 351 13.64 -8.77 -3.34
CA LEU A 351 13.63 -8.42 -4.77
C LEU A 351 14.04 -9.63 -5.66
N ALA A 352 14.93 -10.50 -5.19
CA ALA A 352 15.21 -11.76 -5.85
C ALA A 352 13.96 -12.66 -5.90
N ALA A 353 13.21 -12.76 -4.79
CA ALA A 353 11.92 -13.46 -4.77
C ALA A 353 10.90 -12.79 -5.72
N ALA A 354 10.91 -11.46 -5.82
CA ALA A 354 10.05 -10.74 -6.78
C ALA A 354 10.39 -11.11 -8.22
N ALA A 355 11.67 -11.16 -8.58
CA ALA A 355 12.13 -11.55 -9.91
C ALA A 355 11.69 -12.99 -10.26
N VAL A 356 11.84 -13.94 -9.33
CA VAL A 356 11.37 -15.33 -9.49
C VAL A 356 9.85 -15.36 -9.68
N GLY A 357 9.08 -14.65 -8.84
CA GLY A 357 7.61 -14.58 -8.95
C GLY A 357 7.15 -14.08 -10.31
N ILE A 358 7.75 -12.98 -10.82
CA ILE A 358 7.44 -12.42 -12.13
C ILE A 358 7.82 -13.39 -13.25
N ALA A 359 8.94 -14.11 -13.12
CA ALA A 359 9.37 -15.14 -14.08
C ALA A 359 8.38 -16.31 -14.13
N CYS A 360 7.89 -16.79 -12.99
CA CYS A 360 6.90 -17.87 -12.89
C CYS A 360 5.52 -17.48 -13.47
N ALA A 361 5.23 -16.19 -13.59
CA ALA A 361 4.00 -15.70 -14.19
C ALA A 361 3.97 -15.76 -15.73
N ARG A 362 5.01 -16.31 -16.40
CA ARG A 362 5.06 -16.46 -17.87
C ARG A 362 4.01 -17.48 -18.35
N PRO A 363 3.37 -17.26 -19.52
CA PRO A 363 2.57 -18.29 -20.16
C PRO A 363 3.45 -19.48 -20.57
N PRO A 364 2.91 -20.71 -20.63
CA PRO A 364 3.65 -21.81 -21.20
C PRO A 364 4.04 -21.48 -22.65
N ALA A 365 5.23 -21.98 -23.06
CA ALA A 365 5.71 -21.84 -24.43
C ALA A 365 4.68 -22.48 -25.37
N GLY A 366 3.97 -21.71 -26.17
CA GLY A 366 2.92 -22.16 -27.08
C GLY A 366 1.64 -21.31 -27.10
N GLU A 367 1.33 -20.57 -26.01
CA GLU A 367 0.12 -19.72 -25.98
C GLU A 367 0.34 -18.29 -26.53
N THR A 368 1.54 -17.94 -26.95
CA THR A 368 1.93 -16.57 -27.34
C THR A 368 1.52 -16.17 -28.76
N SER A 369 0.97 -17.07 -29.57
CA SER A 369 0.71 -16.79 -31.00
C SER A 369 -0.75 -16.51 -31.40
N CYS A 370 -1.70 -16.41 -30.45
CA CYS A 370 -3.12 -16.29 -30.79
C CYS A 370 -3.79 -14.94 -30.44
N GLN A 371 -3.05 -13.84 -30.30
CA GLN A 371 -3.63 -12.52 -29.94
C GLN A 371 -3.19 -11.35 -30.82
N VAL A 372 -3.07 -11.54 -32.11
CA VAL A 372 -3.08 -10.40 -33.06
C VAL A 372 -3.97 -10.75 -34.26
N HIS A 373 -5.26 -10.87 -34.01
CA HIS A 373 -6.29 -10.65 -35.05
C HIS A 373 -7.52 -10.04 -34.36
N THR A 374 -7.43 -8.77 -34.02
CA THR A 374 -8.62 -7.93 -33.88
C THR A 374 -9.32 -7.91 -35.25
N LYS A 375 -10.40 -8.69 -35.33
CA LYS A 375 -11.37 -8.54 -36.43
C LYS A 375 -11.73 -7.07 -36.49
N SER A 376 -11.39 -6.43 -37.61
CA SER A 376 -11.97 -5.19 -38.04
C SER A 376 -13.49 -5.35 -38.02
N VAL A 377 -14.15 -4.70 -37.09
CA VAL A 377 -15.60 -4.56 -37.08
C VAL A 377 -15.94 -3.75 -38.33
N PRO A 378 -16.77 -4.27 -39.29
CA PRO A 378 -17.22 -3.48 -40.41
C PRO A 378 -18.01 -2.28 -39.88
N ARG A 379 -17.67 -1.08 -40.33
CA ARG A 379 -18.47 0.12 -40.06
C ARG A 379 -19.89 -0.12 -40.63
N PRO A 380 -20.95 0.15 -39.85
CA PRO A 380 -22.29 0.14 -40.42
C PRO A 380 -22.34 1.23 -41.52
N THR A 381 -22.62 0.83 -42.75
CA THR A 381 -23.04 1.72 -43.85
C THR A 381 -24.35 2.35 -43.44
N ILE A 382 -24.31 3.65 -43.20
CA ILE A 382 -25.53 4.49 -43.15
C ILE A 382 -26.03 4.57 -44.57
N ALA A 383 -27.14 3.89 -44.87
CA ALA A 383 -27.91 4.12 -46.07
C ALA A 383 -28.74 5.40 -45.87
N GLU A 384 -28.73 6.23 -46.91
CA GLU A 384 -29.47 7.48 -47.04
C GLU A 384 -30.99 7.34 -46.89
#